data_6ee376902b391ecf747162d31b8854e7
#
_entry.id   6ee376902b391ecf747162d31b8854e7
#
_cell.length_a   1.000
_cell.length_b   1.000
_cell.length_c   1.000
_cell.angle_alpha   90.00
_cell.angle_beta   90.00
_cell.angle_gamma   90.00
#
_symmetry.space_group_name_H-M   'P 1'
#
loop_
_entity.id
_entity.type
_entity.pdbx_description
1 polymer ?
#
loop_
_entity_poly.entity_id
_entity_poly.type
_entity_poly.pdbx_seq_one_letter_code
_entity_poly.pdbx_strand_id
1 'polypeptide(L)'
;SSNKWEDIHTEQNRSIYEDCLFQCMDDQNYLCGYTEIKLDDNYHIDHFIKRDIDPRQTFDWQNMIAAVHDSKFGADFKDKTVNKNDYNKRLKKYNCILNPVTENMENRFIFSTNGVIEPADRNDREATETIRVFNLQEDSLNSRRKQAMENTRKLLEQMDKEAVIGYLQGEEFPSAIAYEISKSQ
;
A
#
# COMPACT_ATOMS: atom_id res chain seq x y z
N SER A 1 -11.23 -29.32 12.20
CA SER A 1 -11.42 -27.96 12.78
C SER A 1 -11.04 -26.96 11.72
N SER A 2 -11.94 -26.12 11.26
CA SER A 2 -11.60 -25.01 10.36
C SER A 2 -10.87 -23.96 11.21
N ASN A 3 -9.59 -23.73 10.97
CA ASN A 3 -8.85 -22.64 11.56
C ASN A 3 -9.52 -21.32 11.11
N LYS A 4 -9.98 -20.52 12.06
CA LYS A 4 -10.57 -19.22 11.80
C LYS A 4 -9.54 -18.14 12.07
N TRP A 5 -9.65 -17.00 11.39
CA TRP A 5 -8.79 -15.86 11.64
C TRP A 5 -8.85 -15.37 13.10
N GLU A 6 -10.02 -15.45 13.70
CA GLU A 6 -10.25 -15.11 15.09
C GLU A 6 -9.45 -15.99 16.06
N ASP A 7 -9.11 -17.21 15.67
CA ASP A 7 -8.35 -18.13 16.52
C ASP A 7 -6.92 -17.64 16.77
N ILE A 8 -6.31 -16.87 15.85
CA ILE A 8 -4.95 -16.33 16.02
C ILE A 8 -4.91 -15.10 16.93
N HIS A 9 -6.05 -14.49 17.23
CA HIS A 9 -6.15 -13.36 18.18
C HIS A 9 -6.43 -13.81 19.62
N THR A 10 -6.50 -15.10 19.89
CA THR A 10 -6.61 -15.62 21.25
C THR A 10 -5.28 -15.43 21.99
N GLU A 11 -5.34 -15.32 23.33
CA GLU A 11 -4.13 -15.17 24.17
C GLU A 11 -3.10 -16.28 23.89
N GLN A 12 -3.57 -17.51 23.66
CA GLN A 12 -2.71 -18.66 23.37
C GLN A 12 -1.98 -18.54 22.01
N ASN A 13 -2.55 -17.90 21.03
CA ASN A 13 -2.03 -17.83 19.65
C ASN A 13 -1.55 -16.41 19.27
N ARG A 14 -1.52 -15.49 20.22
CA ARG A 14 -1.15 -14.09 19.98
C ARG A 14 0.22 -13.93 19.35
N SER A 15 1.20 -14.75 19.76
CA SER A 15 2.54 -14.74 19.18
C SER A 15 2.52 -15.08 17.68
N ILE A 16 1.62 -15.96 17.24
CA ILE A 16 1.49 -16.31 15.81
C ILE A 16 1.06 -15.10 14.99
N TYR A 17 0.09 -14.33 15.47
CA TYR A 17 -0.34 -13.09 14.81
C TYR A 17 0.78 -12.05 14.78
N GLU A 18 1.48 -11.86 15.90
CA GLU A 18 2.59 -10.92 16.02
C GLU A 18 3.75 -11.30 15.09
N ASP A 19 4.09 -12.59 14.98
CA ASP A 19 5.12 -13.09 14.06
C ASP A 19 4.72 -12.88 12.59
N CYS A 20 3.46 -13.17 12.24
CA CYS A 20 2.94 -12.91 10.89
C CYS A 20 2.96 -11.41 10.55
N LEU A 21 2.52 -10.55 11.48
CA LEU A 21 2.51 -9.12 11.29
C LEU A 21 3.93 -8.56 11.12
N PHE A 22 4.85 -9.00 11.98
CA PHE A 22 6.26 -8.61 11.89
C PHE A 22 6.85 -8.99 10.53
N GLN A 23 6.58 -10.22 10.03
CA GLN A 23 7.08 -10.65 8.74
C GLN A 23 6.45 -9.84 7.58
N CYS A 24 5.15 -9.52 7.63
CA CYS A 24 4.55 -8.62 6.64
C CYS A 24 5.22 -7.24 6.64
N MET A 25 5.52 -6.70 7.83
CA MET A 25 6.18 -5.40 7.96
C MET A 25 7.61 -5.45 7.41
N ASP A 26 8.36 -6.51 7.70
CA ASP A 26 9.73 -6.69 7.22
C ASP A 26 9.77 -6.82 5.69
N ASP A 27 8.90 -7.64 5.11
CA ASP A 27 8.75 -7.79 3.65
C ASP A 27 8.38 -6.45 2.96
N GLN A 28 7.71 -5.55 3.68
CA GLN A 28 7.27 -4.22 3.20
C GLN A 28 8.22 -3.09 3.60
N ASN A 29 9.42 -3.38 4.13
CA ASN A 29 10.36 -2.37 4.64
C ASN A 29 9.72 -1.42 5.67
N TYR A 30 8.84 -1.93 6.51
CA TYR A 30 8.10 -1.18 7.54
C TYR A 30 7.21 -0.05 7.00
N LEU A 31 6.79 -0.16 5.74
CA LEU A 31 5.85 0.76 5.11
C LEU A 31 4.50 0.08 4.88
N CYS A 32 3.43 0.86 4.96
CA CYS A 32 2.09 0.40 4.61
C CYS A 32 2.05 -0.04 3.15
N GLY A 33 1.65 -1.30 2.89
CA GLY A 33 1.66 -1.86 1.54
C GLY A 33 0.74 -1.16 0.53
N TYR A 34 -0.20 -0.33 0.99
CA TYR A 34 -1.10 0.41 0.11
C TYR A 34 -0.70 1.87 -0.11
N THR A 35 -0.12 2.50 0.90
CA THR A 35 0.06 3.97 0.90
C THR A 35 1.51 4.41 0.98
N GLU A 36 2.42 3.48 1.27
CA GLU A 36 3.85 3.72 1.47
C GLU A 36 4.19 4.67 2.63
N ILE A 37 3.27 4.87 3.59
CA ILE A 37 3.57 5.58 4.84
C ILE A 37 4.12 4.62 5.90
N LYS A 38 4.90 5.14 6.85
CA LYS A 38 5.50 4.31 7.92
C LYS A 38 4.44 3.62 8.77
N LEU A 39 4.74 2.38 9.16
CA LEU A 39 3.95 1.57 10.10
C LEU A 39 4.44 1.86 11.54
N ASP A 40 4.29 3.10 12.01
CA ASP A 40 4.80 3.53 13.33
C ASP A 40 3.84 3.13 14.45
N ASP A 41 2.55 3.48 14.30
CA ASP A 41 1.48 3.22 15.25
C ASP A 41 0.21 2.79 14.53
N ASN A 42 -0.68 2.11 15.23
CA ASN A 42 -2.03 1.78 14.73
C ASN A 42 -2.05 1.06 13.37
N TYR A 43 -1.36 -0.08 13.29
CA TYR A 43 -1.28 -0.92 12.09
C TYR A 43 -1.80 -2.34 12.36
N HIS A 44 -2.11 -3.06 11.30
CA HIS A 44 -2.66 -4.42 11.34
C HIS A 44 -2.35 -5.19 10.08
N ILE A 45 -2.64 -6.51 10.08
CA ILE A 45 -2.72 -7.29 8.85
C ILE A 45 -4.08 -7.06 8.21
N ASP A 46 -4.10 -6.43 7.05
CA ASP A 46 -5.27 -6.40 6.17
C ASP A 46 -5.27 -7.58 5.20
N HIS A 47 -6.45 -8.01 4.80
CA HIS A 47 -6.62 -8.96 3.71
C HIS A 47 -6.98 -8.21 2.43
N PHE A 48 -6.11 -8.27 1.42
CA PHE A 48 -6.36 -7.61 0.13
C PHE A 48 -7.74 -7.99 -0.41
N ILE A 49 -8.01 -9.28 -0.57
CA ILE A 49 -9.37 -9.80 -0.77
C ILE A 49 -9.96 -10.08 0.61
N LYS A 50 -11.02 -9.37 0.94
CA LYS A 50 -11.71 -9.48 2.24
C LYS A 50 -12.10 -10.92 2.54
N ARG A 51 -11.89 -11.36 3.78
CA ARG A 51 -12.20 -12.71 4.26
C ARG A 51 -13.67 -13.10 4.07
N ASP A 52 -14.59 -12.16 4.14
CA ASP A 52 -16.01 -12.40 3.91
C ASP A 52 -16.38 -12.52 2.42
N ILE A 53 -15.46 -12.19 1.52
CA ILE A 53 -15.61 -12.33 0.06
C ILE A 53 -14.99 -13.63 -0.42
N ASP A 54 -13.79 -13.96 0.02
CA ASP A 54 -13.16 -15.24 -0.24
C ASP A 54 -12.45 -15.81 1.01
N PRO A 55 -13.18 -16.54 1.86
CA PRO A 55 -12.63 -17.12 3.09
C PRO A 55 -11.46 -18.10 2.86
N ARG A 56 -11.30 -18.63 1.64
CA ARG A 56 -10.22 -19.56 1.30
C ARG A 56 -8.84 -18.89 1.31
N GLN A 57 -8.81 -17.57 1.12
CA GLN A 57 -7.58 -16.76 1.11
C GLN A 57 -7.25 -16.13 2.46
N THR A 58 -7.95 -16.55 3.53
CA THR A 58 -7.73 -16.00 4.89
C THR A 58 -6.30 -16.17 5.37
N PHE A 59 -5.65 -17.29 5.03
CA PHE A 59 -4.27 -17.60 5.41
C PHE A 59 -3.32 -17.66 4.20
N ASP A 60 -3.71 -17.05 3.09
CA ASP A 60 -2.84 -16.90 1.94
C ASP A 60 -1.90 -15.71 2.19
N TRP A 61 -0.59 -16.00 2.20
CA TRP A 61 0.45 -14.98 2.43
C TRP A 61 0.36 -13.83 1.44
N GLN A 62 0.06 -14.12 0.17
CA GLN A 62 -0.09 -13.11 -0.87
C GLN A 62 -1.33 -12.22 -0.70
N ASN A 63 -2.22 -12.58 0.21
CA ASN A 63 -3.43 -11.84 0.55
C ASN A 63 -3.29 -11.03 1.86
N MET A 64 -2.17 -11.20 2.61
CA MET A 64 -1.92 -10.51 3.87
C MET A 64 -0.97 -9.33 3.68
N ILE A 65 -1.39 -8.16 4.12
CA ILE A 65 -0.67 -6.90 3.91
C ILE A 65 -0.65 -6.12 5.21
N ALA A 66 0.54 -5.72 5.67
CA ALA A 66 0.64 -4.79 6.78
C ALA A 66 0.16 -3.40 6.35
N ALA A 67 -0.83 -2.88 7.02
CA ALA A 67 -1.50 -1.63 6.68
C ALA A 67 -1.80 -0.78 7.90
N VAL A 68 -1.80 0.54 7.73
CA VAL A 68 -2.25 1.48 8.76
C VAL A 68 -3.76 1.48 8.86
N HIS A 69 -4.27 1.70 10.06
CA HIS A 69 -5.67 2.04 10.29
C HIS A 69 -5.91 3.52 10.02
N ASP A 70 -6.56 3.84 8.91
CA ASP A 70 -7.08 5.19 8.63
C ASP A 70 -8.36 5.09 7.80
N SER A 71 -9.39 5.76 8.27
CA SER A 71 -10.71 5.72 7.62
C SER A 71 -10.80 6.51 6.32
N LYS A 72 -9.80 7.34 6.01
CA LYS A 72 -9.77 8.22 4.85
C LYS A 72 -9.09 7.58 3.64
N PHE A 73 -8.18 6.62 3.84
CA PHE A 73 -7.41 5.96 2.78
C PHE A 73 -7.00 4.54 3.17
N GLY A 74 -6.37 3.83 2.25
CA GLY A 74 -5.79 2.51 2.48
C GLY A 74 -6.82 1.40 2.75
N ALA A 75 -6.47 0.47 3.65
CA ALA A 75 -7.24 -0.72 3.95
C ALA A 75 -8.67 -0.43 4.41
N ASP A 76 -8.84 0.45 5.40
CA ASP A 76 -10.15 0.76 5.97
C ASP A 76 -11.07 1.47 4.96
N PHE A 77 -10.50 2.30 4.07
CA PHE A 77 -11.25 2.93 2.99
C PHE A 77 -11.66 1.92 1.92
N LYS A 78 -10.75 1.03 1.51
CA LYS A 78 -11.06 -0.11 0.62
C LYS A 78 -12.25 -0.90 1.17
N ASP A 79 -12.22 -1.21 2.45
CA ASP A 79 -13.23 -2.03 3.11
C ASP A 79 -14.63 -1.40 3.13
N LYS A 80 -14.71 -0.08 3.13
CA LYS A 80 -15.97 0.66 2.94
C LYS A 80 -16.41 0.68 1.48
N THR A 81 -15.46 0.83 0.56
CA THR A 81 -15.70 0.96 -0.88
C THR A 81 -16.13 -0.36 -1.52
N VAL A 82 -15.55 -1.49 -1.08
CA VAL A 82 -15.89 -2.84 -1.55
C VAL A 82 -16.97 -3.43 -0.66
N ASN A 83 -18.23 -3.04 -0.88
CA ASN A 83 -19.36 -3.33 -0.01
C ASN A 83 -20.03 -4.71 -0.28
N LYS A 84 -20.67 -5.30 0.75
CA LYS A 84 -21.18 -6.67 0.89
C LYS A 84 -22.28 -7.13 -0.08
N ASN A 85 -22.93 -6.26 -0.83
CA ASN A 85 -24.26 -6.55 -1.41
C ASN A 85 -24.25 -7.29 -2.76
N ASP A 86 -23.09 -7.67 -3.31
CA ASP A 86 -23.04 -8.38 -4.59
C ASP A 86 -21.77 -9.25 -4.73
N TYR A 87 -21.78 -10.42 -4.09
CA TYR A 87 -20.63 -11.31 -3.99
C TYR A 87 -19.92 -11.59 -5.33
N ASN A 88 -20.65 -11.94 -6.37
CA ASN A 88 -20.07 -12.26 -7.68
C ASN A 88 -19.47 -11.05 -8.41
N LYS A 89 -20.06 -9.86 -8.24
CA LYS A 89 -19.54 -8.61 -8.80
C LYS A 89 -18.33 -8.09 -8.02
N ARG A 90 -18.21 -8.45 -6.77
CA ARG A 90 -17.18 -7.98 -5.84
C ARG A 90 -15.85 -8.70 -6.05
N LEU A 91 -15.87 -10.03 -6.25
CA LEU A 91 -14.68 -10.78 -6.67
C LEU A 91 -14.11 -10.24 -8.00
N LYS A 92 -15.00 -9.90 -8.95
CA LYS A 92 -14.59 -9.26 -10.21
C LYS A 92 -13.95 -7.88 -10.04
N LYS A 93 -14.28 -7.13 -8.97
CA LYS A 93 -13.64 -5.85 -8.68
C LYS A 93 -12.18 -6.01 -8.27
N TYR A 94 -11.83 -7.04 -7.51
CA TYR A 94 -10.44 -7.31 -7.15
C TYR A 94 -9.56 -7.64 -8.35
N ASN A 95 -10.11 -8.19 -9.42
CA ASN A 95 -9.38 -8.42 -10.68
C ASN A 95 -9.06 -7.12 -11.44
N CYS A 96 -9.54 -5.98 -10.97
CA CYS A 96 -9.29 -4.67 -11.54
C CYS A 96 -8.50 -3.75 -10.59
N ILE A 97 -7.97 -4.30 -9.49
CA ILE A 97 -7.21 -3.57 -8.47
C ILE A 97 -5.86 -4.25 -8.33
N LEU A 98 -4.79 -3.48 -8.38
CA LEU A 98 -3.44 -4.00 -8.24
C LEU A 98 -3.18 -4.46 -6.81
N ASN A 99 -2.76 -5.70 -6.65
CA ASN A 99 -2.28 -6.22 -5.38
C ASN A 99 -0.79 -5.89 -5.23
N PRO A 100 -0.39 -5.10 -4.21
CA PRO A 100 1.00 -4.66 -4.06
C PRO A 100 2.00 -5.80 -3.80
N VAL A 101 1.53 -6.99 -3.41
CA VAL A 101 2.38 -8.17 -3.17
C VAL A 101 2.64 -8.97 -4.43
N THR A 102 1.64 -9.07 -5.32
CA THR A 102 1.70 -9.97 -6.48
C THR A 102 1.90 -9.26 -7.81
N GLU A 103 1.62 -7.94 -7.86
CA GLU A 103 1.68 -7.17 -9.09
C GLU A 103 2.95 -6.30 -9.15
N ASN A 104 3.51 -6.15 -10.34
CA ASN A 104 4.59 -5.18 -10.54
C ASN A 104 4.00 -3.77 -10.63
N MET A 105 4.35 -2.92 -9.67
CA MET A 105 3.92 -1.52 -9.59
C MET A 105 4.84 -0.57 -10.37
N GLU A 106 6.00 -1.06 -10.81
CA GLU A 106 7.01 -0.22 -11.49
C GLU A 106 6.41 0.42 -12.76
N ASN A 107 6.61 1.72 -12.87
CA ASN A 107 6.12 2.52 -13.99
C ASN A 107 4.59 2.55 -14.22
N ARG A 108 3.79 2.03 -13.26
CA ARG A 108 2.32 2.10 -13.34
C ARG A 108 1.76 3.46 -12.92
N PHE A 109 2.53 4.22 -12.13
CA PHE A 109 2.10 5.49 -11.57
C PHE A 109 3.10 6.62 -11.88
N ILE A 110 2.58 7.83 -11.99
CA ILE A 110 3.32 9.07 -12.04
C ILE A 110 2.86 10.00 -10.92
N PHE A 111 3.68 10.98 -10.60
CA PHE A 111 3.40 11.91 -9.50
C PHE A 111 3.54 13.36 -10.01
N SER A 112 2.52 14.15 -9.77
CA SER A 112 2.54 15.57 -10.07
C SER A 112 3.30 16.36 -8.97
N THR A 113 3.70 17.58 -9.26
CA THR A 113 4.51 18.42 -8.34
C THR A 113 3.83 18.74 -7.02
N ASN A 114 2.52 18.60 -6.93
CA ASN A 114 1.72 18.74 -5.71
C ASN A 114 1.51 17.42 -4.95
N GLY A 115 2.17 16.33 -5.37
CA GLY A 115 2.14 15.03 -4.74
C GLY A 115 0.94 14.14 -5.13
N VAL A 116 0.11 14.58 -6.07
CA VAL A 116 -1.01 13.75 -6.56
C VAL A 116 -0.46 12.59 -7.39
N ILE A 117 -0.91 11.38 -7.07
CA ILE A 117 -0.61 10.15 -7.82
C ILE A 117 -1.61 10.00 -8.98
N GLU A 118 -1.12 9.65 -10.15
CA GLU A 118 -1.91 9.41 -11.34
C GLU A 118 -1.44 8.13 -12.05
N PRO A 119 -2.30 7.44 -12.83
CA PRO A 119 -1.83 6.34 -13.67
C PRO A 119 -0.87 6.89 -14.75
N ALA A 120 0.23 6.18 -15.00
CA ALA A 120 1.21 6.54 -16.02
C ALA A 120 0.61 6.47 -17.44
N ASP A 121 -0.24 5.47 -17.68
CA ASP A 121 -1.10 5.41 -18.87
C ASP A 121 -2.55 5.71 -18.47
N ARG A 122 -3.16 6.71 -19.08
CA ARG A 122 -4.57 7.09 -18.86
C ARG A 122 -5.57 5.98 -19.19
N ASN A 123 -5.16 4.99 -19.97
CA ASN A 123 -5.97 3.81 -20.28
C ASN A 123 -5.76 2.67 -19.29
N ASP A 124 -4.83 2.80 -18.35
CA ASP A 124 -4.60 1.82 -17.27
C ASP A 124 -5.75 1.85 -16.27
N ARG A 125 -6.74 0.99 -16.51
CA ARG A 125 -7.93 0.88 -15.66
C ARG A 125 -7.62 0.31 -14.28
N GLU A 126 -6.64 -0.58 -14.17
CA GLU A 126 -6.25 -1.18 -12.90
C GLU A 126 -5.56 -0.15 -12.01
N ALA A 127 -4.61 0.63 -12.53
CA ALA A 127 -3.99 1.72 -11.80
C ALA A 127 -5.02 2.78 -11.36
N THR A 128 -5.93 3.16 -12.27
CA THR A 128 -7.01 4.11 -11.98
C THR A 128 -7.92 3.60 -10.86
N GLU A 129 -8.34 2.34 -10.93
CA GLU A 129 -9.23 1.74 -9.94
C GLU A 129 -8.51 1.54 -8.59
N THR A 130 -7.23 1.20 -8.61
CA THR A 130 -6.39 1.10 -7.40
C THR A 130 -6.32 2.43 -6.66
N ILE A 131 -6.00 3.52 -7.37
CA ILE A 131 -5.99 4.88 -6.79
C ILE A 131 -7.34 5.19 -6.14
N ARG A 132 -8.44 4.88 -6.82
CA ARG A 132 -9.80 5.17 -6.34
C ARG A 132 -10.20 4.33 -5.13
N VAL A 133 -9.93 3.03 -5.16
CA VAL A 133 -10.36 2.08 -4.12
C VAL A 133 -9.64 2.32 -2.81
N PHE A 134 -8.36 2.65 -2.86
CA PHE A 134 -7.56 2.96 -1.67
C PHE A 134 -7.53 4.45 -1.33
N ASN A 135 -8.21 5.31 -2.09
CA ASN A 135 -8.18 6.77 -1.97
C ASN A 135 -6.75 7.34 -1.87
N LEU A 136 -5.88 6.92 -2.79
CA LEU A 136 -4.47 7.30 -2.78
C LEU A 136 -4.23 8.79 -3.10
N GLN A 137 -5.26 9.52 -3.50
CA GLN A 137 -5.24 10.97 -3.73
C GLN A 137 -5.78 11.77 -2.54
N GLU A 138 -5.91 11.16 -1.36
CA GLU A 138 -6.30 11.87 -0.15
C GLU A 138 -5.31 12.99 0.18
N ASP A 139 -5.82 14.14 0.66
CA ASP A 139 -5.06 15.40 0.78
C ASP A 139 -3.82 15.27 1.70
N SER A 140 -3.92 14.50 2.77
CA SER A 140 -2.77 14.28 3.67
C SER A 140 -1.69 13.43 3.02
N LEU A 141 -2.06 12.39 2.24
CA LEU A 141 -1.12 11.59 1.46
C LEU A 141 -0.45 12.44 0.37
N ASN A 142 -1.23 13.26 -0.36
CA ASN A 142 -0.69 14.16 -1.37
C ASN A 142 0.32 15.15 -0.76
N SER A 143 -0.01 15.74 0.40
CA SER A 143 0.86 16.69 1.09
C SER A 143 2.17 16.06 1.56
N ARG A 144 2.11 14.86 2.16
CA ARG A 144 3.30 14.12 2.62
C ARG A 144 4.17 13.68 1.43
N ARG A 145 3.55 13.19 0.36
CA ARG A 145 4.25 12.77 -0.87
C ARG A 145 4.94 13.94 -1.55
N LYS A 146 4.24 15.10 -1.64
CA LYS A 146 4.84 16.36 -2.11
C LYS A 146 6.10 16.69 -1.32
N GLN A 147 6.06 16.61 0.01
CA GLN A 147 7.20 16.90 0.86
C GLN A 147 8.37 15.94 0.60
N ALA A 148 8.12 14.64 0.45
CA ALA A 148 9.13 13.66 0.10
C ALA A 148 9.81 13.98 -1.24
N MET A 149 9.02 14.33 -2.27
CA MET A 149 9.50 14.73 -3.59
C MET A 149 10.32 16.02 -3.55
N GLU A 150 9.89 17.02 -2.77
CA GLU A 150 10.64 18.27 -2.59
C GLU A 150 11.98 18.06 -1.88
N ASN A 151 12.00 17.19 -0.86
CA ASN A 151 13.22 16.82 -0.17
C ASN A 151 14.19 16.09 -1.11
N THR A 152 13.66 15.16 -1.92
CA THR A 152 14.47 14.43 -2.93
C THR A 152 15.14 15.41 -3.91
N ARG A 153 14.40 16.38 -4.44
CA ARG A 153 14.96 17.40 -5.36
C ARG A 153 16.07 18.22 -4.72
N LYS A 154 15.89 18.65 -3.47
CA LYS A 154 16.92 19.41 -2.73
C LYS A 154 18.19 18.60 -2.51
N LEU A 155 18.06 17.28 -2.24
CA LEU A 155 19.21 16.40 -2.09
C LEU A 155 19.95 16.19 -3.41
N LEU A 156 19.21 16.05 -4.53
CA LEU A 156 19.79 15.93 -5.88
C LEU A 156 20.55 17.19 -6.33
N GLU A 157 20.29 18.34 -5.73
CA GLU A 157 21.09 19.56 -5.94
C GLU A 157 22.45 19.53 -5.20
N GLN A 158 22.61 18.64 -4.20
CA GLN A 158 23.73 18.63 -3.28
C GLN A 158 24.60 17.39 -3.39
N MET A 159 24.07 16.29 -3.89
CA MET A 159 24.76 15.00 -3.98
C MET A 159 24.29 14.21 -5.22
N ASP A 160 25.09 13.19 -5.60
CA ASP A 160 24.74 12.31 -6.72
C ASP A 160 23.55 11.38 -6.41
N LYS A 161 23.03 10.75 -7.45
CA LYS A 161 21.84 9.90 -7.36
C LYS A 161 22.02 8.71 -6.41
N GLU A 162 23.17 8.06 -6.46
CA GLU A 162 23.50 6.91 -5.62
C GLU A 162 23.50 7.30 -4.14
N ALA A 163 24.06 8.44 -3.80
CA ALA A 163 24.04 8.97 -2.44
C ALA A 163 22.61 9.34 -1.99
N VAL A 164 21.81 9.94 -2.86
CA VAL A 164 20.38 10.24 -2.57
C VAL A 164 19.59 8.97 -2.32
N ILE A 165 19.75 7.94 -3.15
CA ILE A 165 19.08 6.64 -2.97
C ILE A 165 19.44 6.04 -1.61
N GLY A 166 20.73 6.02 -1.27
CA GLY A 166 21.21 5.50 0.02
C GLY A 166 20.68 6.29 1.21
N TYR A 167 20.61 7.62 1.10
CA TYR A 167 20.13 8.50 2.17
C TYR A 167 18.63 8.36 2.41
N LEU A 168 17.84 8.15 1.36
CA LEU A 168 16.37 8.05 1.44
C LEU A 168 15.86 6.61 1.58
N GLN A 169 16.76 5.65 1.79
CA GLN A 169 16.36 4.26 2.04
C GLN A 169 15.50 4.16 3.31
N GLY A 170 14.32 3.54 3.19
CA GLY A 170 13.36 3.37 4.29
C GLY A 170 12.52 4.62 4.62
N GLU A 171 12.63 5.68 3.81
CA GLU A 171 11.72 6.82 3.91
C GLU A 171 10.37 6.52 3.27
N GLU A 172 9.36 7.31 3.66
CA GLU A 172 8.01 7.20 3.09
C GLU A 172 7.97 7.55 1.60
N PHE A 173 7.02 6.96 0.89
CA PHE A 173 6.77 7.18 -0.53
C PHE A 173 7.95 6.87 -1.44
N PRO A 174 8.59 5.68 -1.31
CA PRO A 174 9.71 5.29 -2.15
C PRO A 174 9.40 5.36 -3.65
N SER A 175 8.16 5.08 -4.05
CA SER A 175 7.75 5.19 -5.46
C SER A 175 7.81 6.64 -5.97
N ALA A 176 7.39 7.61 -5.18
CA ALA A 176 7.46 9.02 -5.55
C ALA A 176 8.90 9.56 -5.52
N ILE A 177 9.71 9.09 -4.57
CA ILE A 177 11.14 9.39 -4.50
C ILE A 177 11.86 8.85 -5.74
N ALA A 178 11.65 7.58 -6.11
CA ALA A 178 12.23 6.97 -7.29
C ALA A 178 11.81 7.71 -8.57
N TYR A 179 10.54 8.12 -8.66
CA TYR A 179 10.03 8.92 -9.77
C TYR A 179 10.74 10.28 -9.89
N GLU A 180 11.00 10.99 -8.79
CA GLU A 180 11.78 12.24 -8.82
C GLU A 180 13.24 12.01 -9.25
N ILE A 181 13.87 10.96 -8.71
CA ILE A 181 15.25 10.60 -9.09
C ILE A 181 15.33 10.25 -10.59
N SER A 182 14.33 9.58 -11.14
CA SER A 182 14.32 9.21 -12.57
C SER A 182 14.26 10.42 -13.52
N LYS A 183 13.71 11.55 -13.06
CA LYS A 183 13.61 12.80 -13.84
C LYS A 183 14.90 13.63 -13.83
N SER A 184 15.76 13.42 -12.86
CA SER A 184 17.03 14.15 -12.80
C SER A 184 17.96 13.59 -13.89
N GLN A 185 18.51 14.46 -14.72
CA GLN A 185 19.48 14.12 -15.77
C GLN A 185 20.89 13.90 -15.19
#